data_3eab0c8dd99f014cf7ba226e9e57cbb1
#
_entry.id   3eab0c8dd99f014cf7ba226e9e57cbb1
#
_cell.length_a   1.000
_cell.length_b   1.000
_cell.length_c   1.000
_cell.angle_alpha   90.00
_cell.angle_beta   90.00
_cell.angle_gamma   90.00
#
_symmetry.space_group_name_H-M   'P 1'
#
loop_
_entity.id
_entity.type
_entity.pdbx_description
1 polymer ?
#
loop_
_entity_poly.entity_id
_entity_poly.type
_entity_poly.pdbx_seq_one_letter_code
_entity_poly.pdbx_strand_id
1 'polypeptide(L)'
;HAEFFDDRFFSISPAEAAAMDPQQRLLLERGYAALHSVERRSEDLGIFLGLMNSDFAMLPSVRGDSAYEATGGALSIAAGRLSFVLGSQGPCASVDTACSSALVAMHWAALALTRDECSSALCLAANLMLAPRVHHAYARAGMLSNDGRCKTFDARANGYARGEACCAAALGASSLGASS
;
A
#
# COMPACT_ATOMS: atom_id res chain seq x y z
N HIS A 1 -12.87 2.13 -8.36
CA HIS A 1 -12.29 1.50 -9.57
C HIS A 1 -11.30 0.37 -9.25
N ALA A 2 -11.31 -0.17 -8.02
CA ALA A 2 -10.49 -1.32 -7.63
C ALA A 2 -10.87 -2.64 -8.37
N GLU A 3 -11.96 -2.61 -9.12
CA GLU A 3 -12.47 -3.72 -9.93
C GLU A 3 -11.76 -3.85 -11.27
N PHE A 4 -11.24 -2.73 -11.79
CA PHE A 4 -10.57 -2.68 -13.08
C PHE A 4 -9.06 -2.69 -12.86
N PHE A 5 -8.38 -3.60 -13.54
CA PHE A 5 -6.93 -3.73 -13.50
C PHE A 5 -6.43 -4.22 -14.86
N ASP A 6 -5.46 -3.54 -15.43
CA ASP A 6 -4.84 -3.94 -16.68
C ASP A 6 -3.75 -4.99 -16.42
N ASP A 7 -4.16 -6.23 -16.28
CA ASP A 7 -3.29 -7.37 -16.02
C ASP A 7 -2.25 -7.57 -17.13
N ARG A 8 -2.61 -7.29 -18.37
CA ARG A 8 -1.72 -7.42 -19.53
C ARG A 8 -0.61 -6.39 -19.50
N PHE A 9 -0.94 -5.15 -19.11
CA PHE A 9 0.06 -4.08 -18.97
C PHE A 9 1.14 -4.45 -17.95
N PHE A 10 0.76 -5.09 -16.85
CA PHE A 10 1.68 -5.53 -15.80
C PHE A 10 2.24 -6.94 -16.02
N SER A 11 1.95 -7.59 -17.16
CA SER A 11 2.38 -8.97 -17.48
C SER A 11 1.96 -9.99 -16.42
N ILE A 12 0.78 -9.79 -15.82
CA ILE A 12 0.16 -10.67 -14.82
C ILE A 12 -0.93 -11.49 -15.52
N SER A 13 -1.00 -12.79 -15.23
CA SER A 13 -2.06 -13.61 -15.81
C SER A 13 -3.44 -13.24 -15.27
N PRO A 14 -4.53 -13.38 -16.04
CA PRO A 14 -5.88 -13.13 -15.54
C PRO A 14 -6.23 -13.94 -14.28
N ALA A 15 -5.74 -15.17 -14.19
CA ALA A 15 -5.96 -16.05 -13.05
C ALA A 15 -5.24 -15.52 -11.79
N GLU A 16 -4.02 -15.03 -11.93
CA GLU A 16 -3.28 -14.38 -10.85
C GLU A 16 -3.94 -13.06 -10.45
N ALA A 17 -4.28 -12.21 -11.42
CA ALA A 17 -4.95 -10.93 -11.17
C ALA A 17 -6.27 -11.09 -10.41
N ALA A 18 -7.05 -12.14 -10.71
CA ALA A 18 -8.28 -12.46 -10.00
C ALA A 18 -8.04 -12.86 -8.53
N ALA A 19 -6.93 -13.54 -8.24
CA ALA A 19 -6.56 -13.96 -6.89
C ALA A 19 -5.86 -12.87 -6.08
N MET A 20 -5.44 -11.78 -6.72
CA MET A 20 -4.77 -10.66 -6.04
C MET A 20 -5.75 -9.80 -5.24
N ASP A 21 -5.34 -9.43 -4.04
CA ASP A 21 -5.99 -8.37 -3.28
C ASP A 21 -6.11 -7.09 -4.13
N PRO A 22 -7.30 -6.49 -4.22
CA PRO A 22 -7.49 -5.21 -4.91
C PRO A 22 -6.49 -4.13 -4.47
N GLN A 23 -6.03 -4.15 -3.22
CA GLN A 23 -4.99 -3.24 -2.75
C GLN A 23 -3.67 -3.44 -3.50
N GLN A 24 -3.24 -4.70 -3.74
CA GLN A 24 -2.03 -4.97 -4.52
C GLN A 24 -2.15 -4.46 -5.97
N ARG A 25 -3.32 -4.60 -6.58
CA ARG A 25 -3.60 -4.09 -7.93
C ARG A 25 -3.51 -2.56 -7.99
N LEU A 26 -4.17 -1.87 -7.06
CA LEU A 26 -4.10 -0.41 -6.95
C LEU A 26 -2.68 0.10 -6.67
N LEU A 27 -1.92 -0.61 -5.83
CA LEU A 27 -0.53 -0.25 -5.53
C LEU A 27 0.36 -0.33 -6.78
N LEU A 28 0.18 -1.33 -7.65
CA LEU A 28 0.88 -1.42 -8.92
C LEU A 28 0.57 -0.21 -9.82
N GLU A 29 -0.71 0.11 -10.00
CA GLU A 29 -1.13 1.25 -10.83
C GLU A 29 -0.62 2.58 -10.29
N ARG A 30 -0.75 2.82 -8.97
CA ARG A 30 -0.31 4.07 -8.33
C ARG A 30 1.20 4.18 -8.25
N GLY A 31 1.88 3.08 -7.98
CA GLY A 31 3.35 3.04 -7.98
C GLY A 31 3.92 3.34 -9.37
N TYR A 32 3.37 2.70 -10.38
CA TYR A 32 3.75 2.97 -11.77
C TYR A 32 3.52 4.44 -12.15
N ALA A 33 2.33 4.98 -11.84
CA ALA A 33 2.00 6.37 -12.15
C ALA A 33 2.92 7.36 -11.41
N ALA A 34 3.25 7.11 -10.14
CA ALA A 34 4.15 7.96 -9.36
C ALA A 34 5.57 7.97 -9.94
N LEU A 35 6.09 6.81 -10.37
CA LEU A 35 7.40 6.72 -11.01
C LEU A 35 7.44 7.41 -12.38
N HIS A 36 6.34 7.37 -13.12
CA HIS A 36 6.26 8.06 -14.42
C HIS A 36 6.19 9.58 -14.31
N SER A 37 5.84 10.11 -13.14
CA SER A 37 5.82 11.55 -12.89
C SER A 37 7.21 12.13 -12.59
N VAL A 38 8.23 11.29 -12.38
CA VAL A 38 9.62 11.69 -12.12
C VAL A 38 10.53 11.28 -13.27
N GLU A 39 11.42 12.17 -13.71
CA GLU A 39 12.29 11.96 -14.88
C GLU A 39 13.39 10.90 -14.68
N ARG A 40 13.69 10.51 -13.45
CA ARG A 40 14.77 9.56 -13.13
C ARG A 40 14.21 8.23 -12.67
N ARG A 41 14.41 7.20 -13.47
CA ARG A 41 14.29 5.80 -13.08
C ARG A 41 15.68 5.26 -12.78
N SER A 42 15.87 4.72 -11.60
CA SER A 42 17.10 4.03 -11.25
C SER A 42 16.77 2.56 -10.96
N GLU A 43 17.67 1.64 -11.32
CA GLU A 43 17.53 0.22 -11.00
C GLU A 43 17.62 -0.04 -9.49
N ASP A 44 18.30 0.83 -8.75
CA ASP A 44 18.43 0.77 -7.28
C ASP A 44 17.26 1.42 -6.54
N LEU A 45 16.08 1.52 -7.18
CA LEU A 45 14.86 2.03 -6.58
C LEU A 45 14.49 1.24 -5.32
N GLY A 46 14.34 1.90 -4.17
CA GLY A 46 13.79 1.32 -2.95
C GLY A 46 12.25 1.28 -2.97
N ILE A 47 11.64 0.19 -2.48
CA ILE A 47 10.18 0.04 -2.37
C ILE A 47 9.79 -0.10 -0.90
N PHE A 48 9.05 0.87 -0.38
CA PHE A 48 8.62 0.89 1.02
C PHE A 48 7.09 1.01 1.09
N LEU A 49 6.44 -0.03 1.60
CA LEU A 49 4.99 -0.16 1.60
C LEU A 49 4.43 -0.19 3.02
N GLY A 50 3.56 0.77 3.34
CA GLY A 50 2.73 0.77 4.54
C GLY A 50 1.37 0.15 4.25
N LEU A 51 1.09 -1.02 4.78
CA LEU A 51 -0.16 -1.73 4.54
C LEU A 51 -0.58 -2.50 5.80
N MET A 52 -1.75 -2.16 6.32
CA MET A 52 -2.38 -2.91 7.38
C MET A 52 -3.34 -3.91 6.76
N ASN A 53 -3.44 -5.09 7.28
CA ASN A 53 -4.39 -6.17 6.97
C ASN A 53 -5.06 -6.15 5.58
N SER A 54 -5.29 -7.33 5.05
CA SER A 54 -6.12 -7.56 3.89
C SER A 54 -7.47 -8.12 4.32
N ASP A 55 -8.54 -7.35 4.13
CA ASP A 55 -9.91 -7.84 4.29
C ASP A 55 -10.27 -8.84 3.18
N PHE A 56 -9.50 -8.87 2.09
CA PHE A 56 -9.75 -9.66 0.90
C PHE A 56 -9.79 -11.16 1.21
N ALA A 57 -8.86 -11.65 2.02
CA ALA A 57 -8.82 -13.04 2.45
C ALA A 57 -10.06 -13.49 3.27
N MET A 58 -10.87 -12.54 3.75
CA MET A 58 -12.10 -12.81 4.49
C MET A 58 -13.32 -12.96 3.59
N LEU A 59 -13.20 -12.66 2.29
CA LEU A 59 -14.30 -12.74 1.36
C LEU A 59 -14.56 -14.20 0.93
N PRO A 60 -15.80 -14.69 1.00
CA PRO A 60 -16.13 -16.07 0.61
C PRO A 60 -15.79 -16.42 -0.84
N SER A 61 -15.85 -15.43 -1.72
CA SER A 61 -15.57 -15.57 -3.16
C SER A 61 -14.09 -15.79 -3.48
N VAL A 62 -13.19 -15.54 -2.54
CA VAL A 62 -11.73 -15.62 -2.71
C VAL A 62 -11.20 -16.98 -2.28
N ARG A 63 -11.93 -17.72 -1.48
CA ARG A 63 -11.56 -19.06 -1.02
C ARG A 63 -11.80 -20.08 -2.14
N GLY A 64 -10.73 -20.36 -2.88
CA GLY A 64 -10.72 -21.37 -3.94
C GLY A 64 -9.36 -22.05 -4.00
N ASP A 65 -9.24 -23.17 -4.69
CA ASP A 65 -8.00 -23.92 -4.89
C ASP A 65 -7.05 -23.23 -5.91
N SER A 66 -6.85 -21.93 -5.77
CA SER A 66 -5.93 -21.19 -6.64
C SER A 66 -4.51 -21.27 -6.12
N ALA A 67 -3.56 -21.64 -6.98
CA ALA A 67 -2.13 -21.61 -6.66
C ALA A 67 -1.65 -20.19 -6.24
N TYR A 68 -2.40 -19.16 -6.60
CA TYR A 68 -2.09 -17.76 -6.30
C TYR A 68 -2.69 -17.25 -4.98
N GLU A 69 -3.45 -18.07 -4.25
CA GLU A 69 -4.11 -17.64 -3.01
C GLU A 69 -3.07 -17.21 -1.95
N ALA A 70 -1.99 -17.97 -1.82
CA ALA A 70 -0.93 -17.66 -0.85
C ALA A 70 -0.21 -16.33 -1.12
N THR A 71 -0.09 -15.93 -2.39
CA THR A 71 0.60 -14.69 -2.79
C THR A 71 -0.34 -13.51 -2.97
N GLY A 72 -1.62 -13.78 -3.25
CA GLY A 72 -2.63 -12.79 -3.56
C GLY A 72 -2.93 -11.84 -2.39
N GLY A 73 -2.89 -12.33 -1.13
CA GLY A 73 -3.21 -11.54 0.06
C GLY A 73 -2.04 -11.27 1.01
N ALA A 74 -0.84 -11.80 0.74
CA ALA A 74 0.28 -11.68 1.66
C ALA A 74 0.92 -10.29 1.65
N LEU A 75 1.10 -9.68 2.83
CA LEU A 75 1.75 -8.37 2.98
C LEU A 75 3.20 -8.38 2.48
N SER A 76 3.94 -9.43 2.75
CA SER A 76 5.33 -9.59 2.30
C SER A 76 5.44 -9.62 0.77
N ILE A 77 4.45 -10.17 0.10
CA ILE A 77 4.40 -10.23 -1.37
C ILE A 77 4.00 -8.88 -1.98
N ALA A 78 3.24 -8.07 -1.28
CA ALA A 78 2.77 -6.79 -1.82
C ALA A 78 3.91 -5.86 -2.25
N ALA A 79 4.92 -5.65 -1.39
CA ALA A 79 6.11 -4.87 -1.77
C ALA A 79 6.98 -5.62 -2.79
N GLY A 80 7.19 -6.93 -2.61
CA GLY A 80 7.97 -7.77 -3.53
C GLY A 80 7.39 -7.80 -4.95
N ARG A 81 6.07 -7.83 -5.09
CA ARG A 81 5.40 -7.77 -6.39
C ARG A 81 5.66 -6.43 -7.09
N LEU A 82 5.58 -5.32 -6.36
CA LEU A 82 5.95 -4.00 -6.89
C LEU A 82 7.41 -3.98 -7.35
N SER A 83 8.33 -4.45 -6.51
CA SER A 83 9.75 -4.52 -6.84
C SER A 83 9.99 -5.34 -8.11
N PHE A 84 9.37 -6.53 -8.20
CA PHE A 84 9.51 -7.42 -9.36
C PHE A 84 8.95 -6.78 -10.64
N VAL A 85 7.72 -6.28 -10.60
CA VAL A 85 7.05 -5.71 -11.78
C VAL A 85 7.72 -4.42 -12.26
N LEU A 86 8.24 -3.61 -11.34
CA LEU A 86 8.92 -2.35 -11.67
C LEU A 86 10.41 -2.55 -12.00
N GLY A 87 10.96 -3.77 -11.86
CA GLY A 87 12.37 -4.07 -12.10
C GLY A 87 13.31 -3.45 -11.07
N SER A 88 12.82 -3.22 -9.85
CA SER A 88 13.60 -2.60 -8.77
C SER A 88 14.59 -3.58 -8.15
N GLN A 89 15.81 -3.13 -7.87
CA GLN A 89 16.87 -3.91 -7.21
C GLN A 89 17.26 -3.32 -5.84
N GLY A 90 16.67 -2.19 -5.46
CA GLY A 90 16.89 -1.55 -4.17
C GLY A 90 16.17 -2.25 -3.00
N PRO A 91 16.29 -1.72 -1.78
CA PRO A 91 15.62 -2.25 -0.60
C PRO A 91 14.11 -2.37 -0.80
N CYS A 92 13.52 -3.47 -0.32
CA CYS A 92 12.10 -3.74 -0.47
C CYS A 92 11.50 -4.21 0.84
N ALA A 93 10.50 -3.49 1.36
CA ALA A 93 9.87 -3.83 2.63
C ALA A 93 8.40 -3.45 2.69
N SER A 94 7.61 -4.31 3.34
CA SER A 94 6.25 -3.99 3.80
C SER A 94 6.25 -3.84 5.31
N VAL A 95 5.53 -2.84 5.82
CA VAL A 95 5.39 -2.60 7.26
C VAL A 95 3.92 -2.43 7.65
N ASP A 96 3.55 -3.05 8.76
CA ASP A 96 2.28 -2.85 9.44
C ASP A 96 2.53 -2.28 10.84
N THR A 97 2.16 -1.03 11.03
CA THR A 97 2.10 -0.33 12.31
C THR A 97 0.72 0.32 12.48
N ALA A 98 -0.30 -0.35 11.99
CA ALA A 98 -1.69 0.10 11.93
C ALA A 98 -1.81 1.45 11.19
N CYS A 99 -2.51 2.44 11.75
CA CYS A 99 -2.73 3.75 11.13
C CYS A 99 -1.45 4.55 10.84
N SER A 100 -0.31 4.21 11.42
CA SER A 100 0.98 4.86 11.18
C SER A 100 1.83 4.18 10.08
N SER A 101 1.38 3.08 9.48
CA SER A 101 2.16 2.29 8.52
C SER A 101 2.75 3.14 7.38
N ALA A 102 1.96 4.04 6.80
CA ALA A 102 2.41 4.92 5.73
C ALA A 102 3.57 5.85 6.17
N LEU A 103 3.48 6.42 7.37
CA LEU A 103 4.53 7.31 7.90
C LEU A 103 5.81 6.54 8.24
N VAL A 104 5.69 5.32 8.76
CA VAL A 104 6.85 4.46 9.04
C VAL A 104 7.52 4.03 7.74
N ALA A 105 6.75 3.64 6.71
CA ALA A 105 7.28 3.34 5.38
C ALA A 105 8.02 4.55 4.78
N MET A 106 7.46 5.75 4.89
CA MET A 106 8.10 6.99 4.43
C MET A 106 9.39 7.29 5.21
N HIS A 107 9.40 7.07 6.52
CA HIS A 107 10.60 7.22 7.34
C HIS A 107 11.71 6.24 6.91
N TRP A 108 11.37 4.98 6.64
CA TRP A 108 12.35 4.00 6.14
C TRP A 108 12.88 4.38 4.76
N ALA A 109 12.01 4.86 3.87
CA ALA A 109 12.43 5.37 2.56
C ALA A 109 13.45 6.53 2.70
N ALA A 110 13.16 7.49 3.59
CA ALA A 110 14.05 8.60 3.86
C ALA A 110 15.40 8.15 4.46
N LEU A 111 15.38 7.18 5.39
CA LEU A 111 16.61 6.60 5.94
C LEU A 111 17.44 5.87 4.89
N ALA A 112 16.81 5.07 4.02
CA ALA A 112 17.50 4.36 2.95
C ALA A 112 18.21 5.34 1.99
N LEU A 113 17.52 6.43 1.62
CA LEU A 113 18.11 7.50 0.80
C LEU A 113 19.28 8.21 1.50
N THR A 114 19.16 8.51 2.80
CA THR A 114 20.23 9.19 3.55
C THR A 114 21.45 8.31 3.83
N ARG A 115 21.29 6.98 3.74
CA ARG A 115 22.35 5.98 3.92
C ARG A 115 22.93 5.46 2.61
N ASP A 116 22.51 6.05 1.49
CA ASP A 116 22.90 5.62 0.15
C ASP A 116 22.59 4.13 -0.13
N GLU A 117 21.53 3.58 0.53
CA GLU A 117 21.05 2.22 0.28
C GLU A 117 20.24 2.13 -1.03
N CYS A 118 19.75 3.27 -1.52
CA CYS A 118 19.11 3.46 -2.83
C CYS A 118 19.22 4.93 -3.25
N SER A 119 19.20 5.22 -4.55
CA SER A 119 19.23 6.59 -5.09
C SER A 119 17.85 7.22 -5.23
N SER A 120 16.82 6.39 -5.29
CA SER A 120 15.43 6.79 -5.32
C SER A 120 14.58 5.79 -4.52
N ALA A 121 13.46 6.24 -3.98
CA ALA A 121 12.55 5.40 -3.22
C ALA A 121 11.09 5.66 -3.60
N LEU A 122 10.32 4.61 -3.70
CA LEU A 122 8.87 4.65 -3.87
C LEU A 122 8.21 4.25 -2.56
N CYS A 123 7.51 5.20 -1.95
CA CYS A 123 6.73 4.97 -0.74
C CYS A 123 5.25 4.86 -1.10
N LEU A 124 4.60 3.80 -0.66
CA LEU A 124 3.20 3.56 -0.97
C LEU A 124 2.41 3.16 0.28
N ALA A 125 1.12 3.42 0.23
CA ALA A 125 0.18 2.91 1.22
C ALA A 125 -1.20 2.71 0.61
N ALA A 126 -1.93 1.71 1.09
CA ALA A 126 -3.31 1.47 0.71
C ALA A 126 -4.15 1.07 1.92
N ASN A 127 -5.43 1.39 1.87
CA ASN A 127 -6.46 0.86 2.74
C ASN A 127 -7.78 0.76 1.99
N LEU A 128 -8.31 -0.45 1.86
CA LEU A 128 -9.66 -0.71 1.35
C LEU A 128 -10.52 -1.33 2.45
N MET A 129 -11.83 -1.15 2.35
CA MET A 129 -12.82 -1.69 3.27
C MET A 129 -13.66 -2.74 2.54
N LEU A 130 -13.13 -3.95 2.41
CA LEU A 130 -13.71 -5.01 1.59
C LEU A 130 -14.65 -5.93 2.40
N ALA A 131 -14.43 -6.09 3.71
CA ALA A 131 -15.21 -6.99 4.56
C ALA A 131 -15.94 -6.23 5.67
N PRO A 132 -17.27 -6.36 5.77
CA PRO A 132 -18.05 -5.73 6.85
C PRO A 132 -17.62 -6.15 8.26
N ARG A 133 -17.06 -7.35 8.41
CA ARG A 133 -16.61 -7.90 9.69
C ARG A 133 -15.63 -6.99 10.42
N VAL A 134 -14.68 -6.39 9.68
CA VAL A 134 -13.67 -5.48 10.26
C VAL A 134 -14.33 -4.20 10.75
N HIS A 135 -15.28 -3.65 9.99
CA HIS A 135 -16.07 -2.50 10.42
C HIS A 135 -16.85 -2.80 11.71
N HIS A 136 -17.52 -3.95 11.78
CA HIS A 136 -18.25 -4.37 12.97
C HIS A 136 -17.34 -4.54 14.20
N ALA A 137 -16.12 -5.07 14.02
CA ALA A 137 -15.17 -5.21 15.11
C ALA A 137 -14.77 -3.86 15.71
N TYR A 138 -14.44 -2.87 14.86
CA TYR A 138 -14.10 -1.52 15.32
C TYR A 138 -15.29 -0.78 15.94
N ALA A 139 -16.49 -0.98 15.40
CA ALA A 139 -17.70 -0.43 16.00
C ALA A 139 -17.95 -0.99 17.41
N ARG A 140 -17.82 -2.31 17.59
CA ARG A 140 -17.96 -2.97 18.91
C ARG A 140 -16.88 -2.52 19.91
N ALA A 141 -15.70 -2.20 19.42
CA ALA A 141 -14.61 -1.65 20.24
C ALA A 141 -14.83 -0.17 20.62
N GLY A 142 -15.92 0.45 20.16
CA GLY A 142 -16.23 1.86 20.45
C GLY A 142 -15.31 2.85 19.74
N MET A 143 -14.62 2.42 18.67
CA MET A 143 -13.65 3.25 17.95
C MET A 143 -14.30 4.15 16.90
N LEU A 144 -15.47 3.74 16.38
CA LEU A 144 -16.12 4.44 15.28
C LEU A 144 -17.14 5.47 15.77
N SER A 145 -17.17 6.60 15.08
CA SER A 145 -18.19 7.63 15.29
C SER A 145 -19.57 7.14 14.89
N ASN A 146 -20.56 7.34 15.74
CA ASN A 146 -21.94 6.90 15.51
C ASN A 146 -22.62 7.63 14.35
N ASP A 147 -22.17 8.82 14.01
CA ASP A 147 -22.68 9.64 12.90
C ASP A 147 -21.73 9.66 11.68
N GLY A 148 -20.73 8.78 11.67
CA GLY A 148 -19.82 8.61 10.54
C GLY A 148 -18.94 9.83 10.24
N ARG A 149 -18.62 10.63 11.27
CA ARG A 149 -17.81 11.86 11.12
C ARG A 149 -16.63 11.89 12.07
N CYS A 150 -15.47 12.25 11.55
CA CYS A 150 -14.33 12.64 12.35
C CYS A 150 -14.55 14.07 12.87
N LYS A 151 -14.50 14.25 14.19
CA LYS A 151 -14.68 15.55 14.85
C LYS A 151 -13.39 15.93 15.57
N THR A 152 -12.30 16.05 14.80
CA THR A 152 -10.98 16.36 15.31
C THR A 152 -11.01 17.73 16.01
N PHE A 153 -10.50 17.78 17.26
CA PHE A 153 -10.49 18.97 18.13
C PHE A 153 -11.87 19.50 18.55
N ASP A 154 -12.95 18.76 18.34
CA ASP A 154 -14.30 19.11 18.78
C ASP A 154 -14.63 18.40 20.11
N ALA A 155 -15.24 19.12 21.05
CA ALA A 155 -15.67 18.54 22.33
C ALA A 155 -16.72 17.42 22.17
N ARG A 156 -17.37 17.34 21.02
CA ARG A 156 -18.34 16.28 20.65
C ARG A 156 -17.69 15.07 19.97
N ALA A 157 -16.36 14.98 19.96
CA ALA A 157 -15.65 13.85 19.38
C ALA A 157 -16.10 12.53 20.04
N ASN A 158 -16.49 11.56 19.20
CA ASN A 158 -17.09 10.30 19.62
C ASN A 158 -16.60 9.09 18.82
N GLY A 159 -15.43 9.21 18.19
CA GLY A 159 -14.82 8.20 17.34
C GLY A 159 -14.43 8.76 15.98
N TYR A 160 -13.93 7.89 15.10
CA TYR A 160 -13.54 8.27 13.74
C TYR A 160 -14.43 7.62 12.68
N ALA A 161 -14.45 8.19 11.48
CA ALA A 161 -15.03 7.58 10.29
C ALA A 161 -13.92 6.84 9.52
N ARG A 162 -14.15 5.57 9.18
CA ARG A 162 -13.24 4.83 8.31
C ARG A 162 -13.26 5.40 6.89
N GLY A 163 -12.14 5.31 6.21
CA GLY A 163 -12.00 5.76 4.81
C GLY A 163 -11.12 4.81 4.01
N GLU A 164 -11.23 4.89 2.70
CA GLU A 164 -10.40 4.17 1.74
C GLU A 164 -9.46 5.14 1.06
N ALA A 165 -8.24 4.69 0.83
CA ALA A 165 -7.25 5.44 0.07
C ALA A 165 -6.19 4.51 -0.51
N CYS A 166 -5.56 4.95 -1.61
CA CYS A 166 -4.31 4.41 -2.11
C CYS A 166 -3.45 5.58 -2.57
N CYS A 167 -2.25 5.69 -2.02
CA CYS A 167 -1.31 6.76 -2.35
C CYS A 167 0.07 6.21 -2.65
N ALA A 168 0.82 6.95 -3.47
CA ALA A 168 2.21 6.69 -3.78
C ALA A 168 2.98 8.02 -3.84
N ALA A 169 4.22 8.01 -3.35
CA ALA A 169 5.15 9.13 -3.41
C ALA A 169 6.52 8.63 -3.87
N ALA A 170 7.07 9.27 -4.90
CA ALA A 170 8.45 9.03 -5.34
C ALA A 170 9.37 10.05 -4.66
N LEU A 171 10.44 9.54 -4.05
CA LEU A 171 11.44 10.32 -3.31
C LEU A 171 12.81 10.16 -3.98
N GLY A 172 13.60 11.21 -3.99
CA GLY A 172 14.96 11.21 -4.53
C GLY A 172 15.97 11.80 -3.54
N ALA A 173 17.22 11.36 -3.60
CA ALA A 173 18.28 11.81 -2.70
C ALA A 173 18.53 13.34 -2.77
N SER A 174 18.33 13.97 -3.92
CA SER A 174 18.53 15.41 -4.11
C SER A 174 17.50 16.31 -3.38
N SER A 175 16.43 15.74 -2.82
CA SER A 175 15.41 16.49 -2.07
C SER A 175 15.72 16.60 -0.57
N LEU A 176 16.76 15.90 -0.08
CA LEU A 176 17.05 15.77 1.35
C LEU A 176 18.25 16.58 1.86
N GLY A 177 18.77 17.51 1.08
CA GLY A 177 19.72 18.46 1.63
C GLY A 177 21.09 18.50 0.98
N ALA A 178 21.24 19.38 0.06
CA ALA A 178 22.45 20.18 -0.05
C ALA A 178 22.30 21.40 0.86
N SER A 179 22.40 21.22 2.16
CA SER A 179 22.72 22.29 3.10
C SER A 179 24.12 21.99 3.63
N SER A 180 25.10 22.48 2.85
CA SER A 180 26.47 22.73 3.30
C SER A 180 26.51 23.76 4.40
#